data_a86ec0c5a45d2a37b051e340e868d700
#
_entry.id   a86ec0c5a45d2a37b051e340e868d700
#
_cell.length_a   1.000
_cell.length_b   1.000
_cell.length_c   1.000
_cell.angle_alpha   90.00
_cell.angle_beta   90.00
_cell.angle_gamma   90.00
#
_symmetry.space_group_name_H-M   'P 1'
#
loop_
_entity.id
_entity.type
_entity.pdbx_description
1 polymer ?
#
loop_
_entity_poly.entity_id
_entity_poly.type
_entity_poly.pdbx_seq_one_letter_code
_entity_poly.pdbx_strand_id
1 'polypeptide(L)'
;ATGTTIATSSVTDPEAGAISYSLSGTGSENFSVSSDGTVTLASALDYETATAYEITLTASDGDNTVSEILTINVGDINEAPTVTTTLAAESVAEDAATGTTVATSSASDPESNTISYSLSGTGSDNFSVDANGNVTVASSLDYETTTSYTITLTASDGTNSTQETITINVSDVDEFALALSS
;
A
#
# COMPACT_ATOMS: atom_id res chain seq x y z
N ALA A 1 -16.92 -1.37 -5.66
CA ALA A 1 -17.06 -2.70 -5.07
C ALA A 1 -17.56 -3.68 -6.13
N THR A 2 -17.14 -4.95 -6.08
CA THR A 2 -17.64 -6.01 -6.98
C THR A 2 -19.17 -6.12 -6.91
N GLY A 3 -19.82 -6.42 -8.04
CA GLY A 3 -21.28 -6.45 -8.16
C GLY A 3 -21.92 -5.09 -8.43
N THR A 4 -21.15 -3.99 -8.45
CA THR A 4 -21.68 -2.67 -8.84
C THR A 4 -22.13 -2.70 -10.29
N THR A 5 -23.37 -2.27 -10.56
CA THR A 5 -23.88 -2.12 -11.92
C THR A 5 -23.17 -0.96 -12.63
N ILE A 6 -22.58 -1.24 -13.78
CA ILE A 6 -21.87 -0.28 -14.62
C ILE A 6 -22.79 0.22 -15.75
N ALA A 7 -23.51 -0.71 -16.38
CA ALA A 7 -24.44 -0.39 -17.46
C ALA A 7 -25.58 -1.41 -17.51
N THR A 8 -26.69 -1.01 -18.10
CA THR A 8 -27.80 -1.90 -18.48
C THR A 8 -28.07 -1.70 -19.95
N SER A 9 -28.15 -2.80 -20.71
CA SER A 9 -28.47 -2.78 -22.12
C SER A 9 -29.76 -3.56 -22.36
N SER A 10 -30.59 -3.07 -23.24
CA SER A 10 -31.80 -3.80 -23.68
C SER A 10 -31.79 -3.93 -25.19
N VAL A 11 -32.01 -5.14 -25.66
CA VAL A 11 -32.19 -5.44 -27.12
C VAL A 11 -33.55 -6.04 -27.31
N THR A 12 -34.21 -5.64 -28.41
CA THR A 12 -35.48 -6.23 -28.85
C THR A 12 -35.24 -7.01 -30.12
N ASP A 13 -35.72 -8.25 -30.14
CA ASP A 13 -35.74 -9.11 -31.31
C ASP A 13 -37.18 -9.18 -31.85
N PRO A 14 -37.42 -8.78 -33.14
CA PRO A 14 -38.72 -8.85 -33.73
C PRO A 14 -39.31 -10.27 -33.81
N GLU A 15 -38.46 -11.28 -33.93
CA GLU A 15 -38.82 -12.70 -33.97
C GLU A 15 -39.00 -13.33 -32.60
N ALA A 16 -38.74 -12.54 -31.53
CA ALA A 16 -38.81 -12.97 -30.10
C ALA A 16 -37.89 -14.14 -29.77
N GLY A 17 -36.71 -14.21 -30.40
CA GLY A 17 -35.64 -15.16 -30.09
C GLY A 17 -35.02 -14.91 -28.72
N ALA A 18 -34.32 -15.92 -28.21
CA ALA A 18 -33.57 -15.77 -26.98
C ALA A 18 -32.29 -14.98 -27.21
N ILE A 19 -32.12 -13.86 -26.49
CA ILE A 19 -30.92 -13.03 -26.55
C ILE A 19 -29.86 -13.53 -25.58
N SER A 20 -28.65 -13.64 -26.07
CA SER A 20 -27.42 -13.88 -25.25
C SER A 20 -26.51 -12.66 -25.31
N TYR A 21 -25.83 -12.39 -24.17
CA TYR A 21 -24.88 -11.28 -24.04
C TYR A 21 -23.48 -11.78 -23.77
N SER A 22 -22.49 -11.08 -24.32
CA SER A 22 -21.07 -11.34 -24.08
C SER A 22 -20.28 -10.04 -23.99
N LEU A 23 -19.16 -10.06 -23.26
CA LEU A 23 -18.19 -8.98 -23.20
C LEU A 23 -16.90 -9.40 -23.89
N SER A 24 -16.25 -8.43 -24.53
CA SER A 24 -14.94 -8.61 -25.16
C SER A 24 -14.13 -7.30 -25.09
N GLY A 25 -12.86 -7.35 -25.49
CA GLY A 25 -11.94 -6.23 -25.41
C GLY A 25 -10.99 -6.35 -24.23
N THR A 26 -9.92 -5.53 -24.22
CA THR A 26 -8.90 -5.54 -23.19
C THR A 26 -9.50 -5.12 -21.85
N GLY A 27 -9.29 -5.93 -20.81
CA GLY A 27 -9.83 -5.68 -19.47
C GLY A 27 -11.29 -6.09 -19.28
N SER A 28 -11.93 -6.73 -20.29
CA SER A 28 -13.33 -7.21 -20.18
C SER A 28 -13.49 -8.27 -19.07
N GLU A 29 -12.42 -8.95 -18.67
CA GLU A 29 -12.38 -9.90 -17.55
C GLU A 29 -12.67 -9.25 -16.19
N ASN A 30 -12.54 -7.93 -16.09
CA ASN A 30 -12.89 -7.17 -14.88
C ASN A 30 -14.40 -6.94 -14.73
N PHE A 31 -15.18 -7.33 -15.73
CA PHE A 31 -16.63 -7.13 -15.81
C PHE A 31 -17.34 -8.43 -16.08
N SER A 32 -18.61 -8.49 -15.74
CA SER A 32 -19.49 -9.59 -16.09
C SER A 32 -20.80 -9.05 -16.68
N VAL A 33 -21.44 -9.82 -17.53
CA VAL A 33 -22.75 -9.50 -18.07
C VAL A 33 -23.72 -10.63 -17.76
N SER A 34 -24.91 -10.27 -17.29
CA SER A 34 -26.02 -11.19 -17.02
C SER A 34 -26.88 -11.42 -18.26
N SER A 35 -27.78 -12.41 -18.20
CA SER A 35 -28.68 -12.75 -19.29
C SER A 35 -29.71 -11.67 -19.63
N ASP A 36 -29.89 -10.66 -18.78
CA ASP A 36 -30.75 -9.50 -19.00
C ASP A 36 -30.00 -8.28 -19.56
N GLY A 37 -28.69 -8.42 -19.87
CA GLY A 37 -27.86 -7.35 -20.41
C GLY A 37 -27.29 -6.39 -19.34
N THR A 38 -27.39 -6.72 -18.06
CA THR A 38 -26.79 -5.93 -16.98
C THR A 38 -25.28 -6.22 -16.87
N VAL A 39 -24.46 -5.19 -17.07
CA VAL A 39 -23.01 -5.25 -16.90
C VAL A 39 -22.65 -4.83 -15.48
N THR A 40 -21.88 -5.66 -14.79
CA THR A 40 -21.45 -5.43 -13.41
C THR A 40 -19.94 -5.56 -13.27
N LEU A 41 -19.38 -4.93 -12.25
CA LEU A 41 -17.97 -5.06 -11.87
C LEU A 41 -17.70 -6.43 -11.26
N ALA A 42 -16.79 -7.20 -11.84
CA ALA A 42 -16.40 -8.54 -11.39
C ALA A 42 -15.17 -8.53 -10.48
N SER A 43 -14.22 -7.58 -10.69
CA SER A 43 -13.03 -7.39 -9.86
C SER A 43 -12.86 -5.93 -9.47
N ALA A 44 -12.03 -5.65 -8.45
CA ALA A 44 -11.64 -4.28 -8.13
C ALA A 44 -10.85 -3.70 -9.31
N LEU A 45 -11.09 -2.42 -9.59
CA LEU A 45 -10.28 -1.66 -10.54
C LEU A 45 -9.27 -0.82 -9.78
N ASP A 46 -8.16 -0.53 -10.43
CA ASP A 46 -7.01 0.19 -9.93
C ASP A 46 -6.68 1.29 -10.97
N TYR A 47 -6.75 2.55 -10.52
CA TYR A 47 -6.57 3.72 -11.37
C TYR A 47 -5.14 3.81 -11.90
N GLU A 48 -4.14 3.42 -11.09
CA GLU A 48 -2.72 3.42 -11.44
C GLU A 48 -2.38 2.36 -12.48
N THR A 49 -3.21 1.30 -12.55
CA THR A 49 -3.12 0.26 -13.59
C THR A 49 -3.83 0.69 -14.86
N ALA A 50 -5.04 1.27 -14.76
CA ALA A 50 -5.79 1.74 -15.91
C ALA A 50 -6.81 2.81 -15.52
N THR A 51 -6.71 3.98 -16.15
CA THR A 51 -7.62 5.13 -15.92
C THR A 51 -8.97 4.97 -16.60
N ALA A 52 -9.08 4.08 -17.59
CA ALA A 52 -10.32 3.76 -18.30
C ALA A 52 -10.25 2.39 -18.97
N TYR A 53 -11.41 1.79 -19.18
CA TYR A 53 -11.59 0.58 -19.97
C TYR A 53 -12.55 0.86 -21.12
N GLU A 54 -12.20 0.35 -22.32
CA GLU A 54 -13.11 0.27 -23.46
C GLU A 54 -13.42 -1.21 -23.73
N ILE A 55 -14.64 -1.62 -23.42
CA ILE A 55 -15.11 -2.99 -23.63
C ILE A 55 -16.26 -3.00 -24.62
N THR A 56 -16.41 -4.09 -25.35
CA THR A 56 -17.50 -4.29 -26.29
C THR A 56 -18.53 -5.23 -25.69
N LEU A 57 -19.74 -4.74 -25.51
CA LEU A 57 -20.92 -5.55 -25.20
C LEU A 57 -21.56 -6.02 -26.52
N THR A 58 -21.71 -7.33 -26.67
CA THR A 58 -22.36 -7.94 -27.85
C THR A 58 -23.60 -8.70 -27.40
N ALA A 59 -24.72 -8.42 -28.06
CA ALA A 59 -25.96 -9.20 -27.95
C ALA A 59 -26.16 -10.02 -29.23
N SER A 60 -26.65 -11.26 -29.09
CA SER A 60 -26.91 -12.20 -30.19
C SER A 60 -28.19 -12.98 -29.96
N ASP A 61 -28.97 -13.15 -31.03
CA ASP A 61 -30.12 -14.05 -31.09
C ASP A 61 -29.75 -15.46 -31.64
N GLY A 62 -28.46 -15.65 -31.98
CA GLY A 62 -27.91 -16.88 -32.58
C GLY A 62 -27.65 -16.77 -34.07
N ASP A 63 -28.38 -15.93 -34.78
CA ASP A 63 -28.22 -15.68 -36.24
C ASP A 63 -27.60 -14.30 -36.50
N ASN A 64 -27.96 -13.30 -35.71
CA ASN A 64 -27.50 -11.91 -35.83
C ASN A 64 -26.85 -11.42 -34.56
N THR A 65 -26.01 -10.39 -34.68
CA THR A 65 -25.36 -9.73 -33.54
C THR A 65 -25.44 -8.23 -33.64
N VAL A 66 -25.56 -7.57 -32.50
CA VAL A 66 -25.36 -6.13 -32.34
C VAL A 66 -24.39 -5.87 -31.23
N SER A 67 -23.51 -4.88 -31.41
CA SER A 67 -22.46 -4.56 -30.42
C SER A 67 -22.42 -3.09 -30.11
N GLU A 68 -22.06 -2.77 -28.87
CA GLU A 68 -21.86 -1.42 -28.34
C GLU A 68 -20.53 -1.34 -27.61
N ILE A 69 -19.83 -0.22 -27.77
CA ILE A 69 -18.61 0.06 -27.01
C ILE A 69 -19.01 0.80 -25.74
N LEU A 70 -18.61 0.24 -24.59
CA LEU A 70 -18.77 0.85 -23.28
C LEU A 70 -17.43 1.42 -22.83
N THR A 71 -17.37 2.72 -22.59
CA THR A 71 -16.22 3.40 -21.98
C THR A 71 -16.49 3.56 -20.50
N ILE A 72 -15.65 2.94 -19.67
CA ILE A 72 -15.76 2.95 -18.21
C ILE A 72 -14.54 3.68 -17.66
N ASN A 73 -14.73 4.88 -17.12
CA ASN A 73 -13.67 5.63 -16.47
C ASN A 73 -13.49 5.12 -15.03
N VAL A 74 -12.25 4.94 -14.62
CA VAL A 74 -11.88 4.61 -13.25
C VAL A 74 -11.65 5.92 -12.50
N GLY A 75 -12.21 6.04 -11.30
CA GLY A 75 -11.96 7.20 -10.44
C GLY A 75 -10.73 6.90 -9.56
N ASP A 76 -9.87 7.88 -9.45
CA ASP A 76 -8.72 7.87 -8.57
C ASP A 76 -9.15 7.94 -7.10
N ILE A 77 -8.52 7.15 -6.24
CA ILE A 77 -8.68 7.15 -4.78
C ILE A 77 -7.27 7.08 -4.21
N ASN A 78 -6.89 8.06 -3.40
CA ASN A 78 -5.58 8.05 -2.77
C ASN A 78 -5.42 6.86 -1.81
N GLU A 79 -4.48 5.99 -2.09
CA GLU A 79 -4.08 4.87 -1.26
C GLU A 79 -3.04 5.28 -0.20
N ALA A 80 -2.77 4.39 0.75
CA ALA A 80 -1.72 4.60 1.73
C ALA A 80 -0.36 4.17 1.16
N PRO A 81 0.73 4.85 1.52
CA PRO A 81 2.07 4.41 1.12
C PRO A 81 2.38 3.01 1.66
N THR A 82 3.14 2.25 0.91
CA THR A 82 3.78 1.02 1.39
C THR A 82 5.12 1.37 2.03
N VAL A 83 5.50 0.67 3.12
CA VAL A 83 6.77 0.89 3.80
C VAL A 83 7.46 -0.44 4.07
N THR A 84 8.78 -0.45 3.97
CA THR A 84 9.64 -1.58 4.34
C THR A 84 10.85 -1.06 5.07
N THR A 85 11.12 -1.62 6.25
CA THR A 85 12.27 -1.26 7.09
C THR A 85 13.28 -2.40 7.15
N THR A 86 14.55 -2.04 7.06
CA THR A 86 15.68 -2.93 7.24
C THR A 86 16.55 -2.45 8.40
N LEU A 87 16.80 -3.31 9.38
CA LEU A 87 17.73 -3.02 10.46
C LEU A 87 19.18 -2.95 9.94
N ALA A 88 19.96 -1.99 10.43
CA ALA A 88 21.38 -1.85 10.07
C ALA A 88 22.23 -2.97 10.65
N ALA A 89 21.85 -3.50 11.82
CA ALA A 89 22.49 -4.61 12.52
C ALA A 89 21.49 -5.33 13.45
N GLU A 90 21.87 -6.49 13.98
CA GLU A 90 21.06 -7.24 14.96
C GLU A 90 20.93 -6.49 16.30
N SER A 91 21.93 -5.67 16.65
CA SER A 91 21.93 -4.81 17.83
C SER A 91 22.76 -3.54 17.58
N VAL A 92 22.48 -2.51 18.36
CA VAL A 92 23.28 -1.27 18.46
C VAL A 92 23.98 -1.26 19.80
N ALA A 93 25.26 -0.89 19.84
CA ALA A 93 26.01 -0.74 21.09
C ALA A 93 25.46 0.46 21.88
N GLU A 94 25.40 0.36 23.21
CA GLU A 94 24.87 1.48 24.01
C GLU A 94 25.75 2.74 23.95
N ASP A 95 27.06 2.58 23.70
CA ASP A 95 28.01 3.69 23.48
C ASP A 95 27.94 4.26 22.03
N ALA A 96 27.00 3.79 21.21
CA ALA A 96 26.85 4.25 19.83
C ALA A 96 26.63 5.77 19.81
N ALA A 97 27.41 6.45 18.98
CA ALA A 97 27.32 7.90 18.85
C ALA A 97 25.94 8.32 18.28
N THR A 98 25.47 9.50 18.72
CA THR A 98 24.33 10.17 18.08
C THR A 98 24.54 10.30 16.58
N GLY A 99 23.53 9.97 15.80
CA GLY A 99 23.61 9.90 14.34
C GLY A 99 23.95 8.51 13.79
N THR A 100 24.28 7.52 14.66
CA THR A 100 24.48 6.13 14.20
C THR A 100 23.17 5.59 13.63
N THR A 101 23.18 5.13 12.39
CA THR A 101 22.01 4.52 11.74
C THR A 101 21.70 3.16 12.34
N VAL A 102 20.48 2.95 12.79
CA VAL A 102 19.98 1.69 13.37
C VAL A 102 18.99 0.97 12.45
N ALA A 103 18.29 1.72 11.60
CA ALA A 103 17.42 1.15 10.58
C ALA A 103 17.31 2.09 9.38
N THR A 104 16.95 1.53 8.24
CA THR A 104 16.63 2.29 7.02
C THR A 104 15.27 1.85 6.53
N SER A 105 14.37 2.80 6.33
CA SER A 105 13.02 2.57 5.81
C SER A 105 12.93 3.12 4.39
N SER A 106 12.25 2.38 3.54
CA SER A 106 11.92 2.77 2.18
C SER A 106 10.41 2.72 2.04
N ALA A 107 9.81 3.76 1.53
CA ALA A 107 8.38 3.78 1.24
C ALA A 107 8.11 4.21 -0.20
N SER A 108 7.03 3.72 -0.76
CA SER A 108 6.51 4.11 -2.07
C SER A 108 5.00 4.32 -1.99
N ASP A 109 4.54 5.29 -2.75
CA ASP A 109 3.16 5.70 -2.83
C ASP A 109 2.65 5.48 -4.26
N PRO A 110 1.47 4.86 -4.47
CA PRO A 110 0.92 4.62 -5.80
C PRO A 110 0.76 5.91 -6.61
N GLU A 111 0.27 7.00 -6.01
CA GLU A 111 0.08 8.30 -6.64
C GLU A 111 1.39 9.12 -6.73
N SER A 112 2.51 8.56 -6.21
CA SER A 112 3.82 9.24 -6.14
C SER A 112 3.80 10.50 -5.26
N ASN A 113 2.95 10.53 -4.24
CA ASN A 113 2.90 11.61 -3.26
C ASN A 113 4.18 11.68 -2.43
N THR A 114 4.48 12.86 -1.90
CA THR A 114 5.62 13.05 -1.01
C THR A 114 5.37 12.38 0.32
N ILE A 115 6.24 11.44 0.69
CA ILE A 115 6.15 10.70 1.94
C ILE A 115 6.91 11.43 3.05
N SER A 116 6.29 11.52 4.21
CA SER A 116 6.90 11.96 5.46
C SER A 116 7.00 10.82 6.45
N TYR A 117 8.07 10.81 7.27
CA TYR A 117 8.30 9.80 8.27
C TYR A 117 8.22 10.39 9.67
N SER A 118 7.72 9.60 10.62
CA SER A 118 7.71 9.95 12.04
C SER A 118 7.89 8.70 12.90
N LEU A 119 8.42 8.88 14.12
CA LEU A 119 8.56 7.83 15.12
C LEU A 119 7.62 8.06 16.28
N SER A 120 7.14 6.98 16.87
CA SER A 120 6.31 6.98 18.07
C SER A 120 6.54 5.71 18.89
N GLY A 121 5.94 5.62 20.07
CA GLY A 121 6.07 4.49 20.98
C GLY A 121 7.07 4.77 22.10
N THR A 122 7.12 3.86 23.07
CA THR A 122 7.97 4.01 24.25
C THR A 122 9.45 3.96 23.88
N GLY A 123 10.20 5.02 24.22
CA GLY A 123 11.62 5.15 23.90
C GLY A 123 11.93 5.67 22.50
N SER A 124 10.90 6.06 21.72
CA SER A 124 11.12 6.68 20.41
C SER A 124 11.94 7.98 20.48
N ASP A 125 11.94 8.67 21.63
CA ASP A 125 12.74 9.88 21.87
C ASP A 125 14.25 9.63 21.84
N ASN A 126 14.68 8.36 21.97
CA ASN A 126 16.08 7.97 21.83
C ASN A 126 16.54 7.87 20.38
N PHE A 127 15.63 8.02 19.44
CA PHE A 127 15.86 7.88 18.01
C PHE A 127 15.28 9.07 17.24
N SER A 128 15.78 9.28 16.05
CA SER A 128 15.23 10.24 15.08
C SER A 128 15.10 9.59 13.71
N VAL A 129 14.18 10.06 12.89
CA VAL A 129 14.06 9.64 11.50
C VAL A 129 14.20 10.87 10.59
N ASP A 130 14.95 10.73 9.51
CA ASP A 130 15.10 11.78 8.50
C ASP A 130 14.05 11.65 7.37
N ALA A 131 14.06 12.62 6.44
CA ALA A 131 13.15 12.62 5.30
C ALA A 131 13.39 11.48 4.30
N ASN A 132 14.52 10.76 4.42
CA ASN A 132 14.84 9.60 3.58
C ASN A 132 14.49 8.27 4.27
N GLY A 133 13.92 8.32 5.48
CA GLY A 133 13.56 7.12 6.24
C GLY A 133 14.73 6.50 7.03
N ASN A 134 15.86 7.19 7.17
CA ASN A 134 16.96 6.70 8.01
C ASN A 134 16.64 6.95 9.48
N VAL A 135 16.59 5.88 10.27
CA VAL A 135 16.41 5.93 11.72
C VAL A 135 17.79 5.91 12.38
N THR A 136 18.06 6.91 13.21
CA THR A 136 19.37 7.11 13.86
C THR A 136 19.23 7.26 15.36
N VAL A 137 20.29 6.96 16.11
CA VAL A 137 20.41 7.25 17.54
C VAL A 137 20.36 8.76 17.75
N ALA A 138 19.46 9.23 18.61
CA ALA A 138 19.28 10.66 18.95
C ALA A 138 19.78 11.01 20.34
N SER A 139 19.81 10.06 21.28
CA SER A 139 20.35 10.22 22.63
C SER A 139 21.12 8.99 23.06
N SER A 140 21.88 9.10 24.16
CA SER A 140 22.61 7.95 24.72
C SER A 140 21.67 6.81 25.07
N LEU A 141 22.09 5.60 24.76
CA LEU A 141 21.44 4.37 25.16
C LEU A 141 22.13 3.87 26.47
N ASP A 142 21.49 2.95 27.15
CA ASP A 142 21.96 2.38 28.44
C ASP A 142 21.38 0.95 28.52
N TYR A 143 22.25 -0.04 28.34
CA TYR A 143 21.86 -1.44 28.30
C TYR A 143 21.33 -1.93 29.65
N GLU A 144 21.91 -1.45 30.77
CA GLU A 144 21.50 -1.81 32.12
C GLU A 144 20.08 -1.32 32.44
N THR A 145 19.65 -0.24 31.77
CA THR A 145 18.29 0.30 31.90
C THR A 145 17.33 -0.31 30.85
N THR A 146 17.77 -0.45 29.59
CA THR A 146 16.90 -0.91 28.51
C THR A 146 17.66 -1.71 27.47
N THR A 147 17.40 -3.01 27.40
CA THR A 147 18.05 -3.94 26.48
C THR A 147 17.46 -3.96 25.07
N SER A 148 16.26 -3.40 24.87
CA SER A 148 15.63 -3.27 23.57
C SER A 148 14.54 -2.20 23.55
N TYR A 149 14.39 -1.55 22.42
CA TYR A 149 13.33 -0.58 22.13
C TYR A 149 12.40 -1.13 21.07
N THR A 150 11.10 -1.00 21.29
CA THR A 150 10.07 -1.30 20.29
C THR A 150 9.36 0.01 19.93
N ILE A 151 9.69 0.55 18.78
CA ILE A 151 9.17 1.82 18.29
C ILE A 151 8.33 1.60 17.05
N THR A 152 7.46 2.55 16.76
CA THR A 152 6.60 2.53 15.55
C THR A 152 7.07 3.62 14.60
N LEU A 153 7.44 3.22 13.39
CA LEU A 153 7.64 4.12 12.26
C LEU A 153 6.30 4.31 11.55
N THR A 154 5.96 5.55 11.25
CA THR A 154 4.81 5.91 10.42
C THR A 154 5.31 6.58 9.16
N ALA A 155 4.91 6.06 8.00
CA ALA A 155 5.07 6.70 6.69
C ALA A 155 3.72 7.26 6.26
N SER A 156 3.66 8.54 5.88
CA SER A 156 2.43 9.23 5.51
C SER A 156 2.61 10.06 4.24
N ASP A 157 1.62 9.99 3.35
CA ASP A 157 1.46 10.85 2.16
C ASP A 157 0.79 12.20 2.47
N GLY A 158 0.37 12.41 3.74
CA GLY A 158 -0.37 13.58 4.19
C GLY A 158 -1.89 13.35 4.30
N THR A 159 -2.42 12.29 3.69
CA THR A 159 -3.84 11.89 3.75
C THR A 159 -3.99 10.53 4.43
N ASN A 160 -3.21 9.55 3.99
CA ASN A 160 -3.17 8.20 4.50
C ASN A 160 -1.80 7.89 5.14
N SER A 161 -1.71 6.80 5.87
CA SER A 161 -0.45 6.39 6.48
C SER A 161 -0.38 4.89 6.70
N THR A 162 0.86 4.37 6.63
CA THR A 162 1.19 2.99 6.98
C THR A 162 2.19 2.99 8.12
N GLN A 163 2.04 2.04 9.03
CA GLN A 163 2.89 1.89 10.21
C GLN A 163 3.65 0.58 10.17
N GLU A 164 4.89 0.63 10.66
CA GLU A 164 5.74 -0.54 10.86
C GLU A 164 6.35 -0.50 12.25
N THR A 165 6.39 -1.67 12.90
CA THR A 165 7.02 -1.81 14.23
C THR A 165 8.48 -2.21 14.06
N ILE A 166 9.39 -1.44 14.65
CA ILE A 166 10.82 -1.66 14.62
C ILE A 166 11.29 -2.05 16.03
N THR A 167 11.94 -3.19 16.16
CA THR A 167 12.60 -3.61 17.42
C THR A 167 14.10 -3.41 17.27
N ILE A 168 14.68 -2.56 18.11
CA ILE A 168 16.11 -2.22 18.14
C ILE A 168 16.67 -2.81 19.44
N ASN A 169 17.52 -3.84 19.32
CA ASN A 169 18.22 -4.42 20.46
C ASN A 169 19.44 -3.56 20.78
N VAL A 170 19.73 -3.41 22.06
CA VAL A 170 20.95 -2.76 22.56
C VAL A 170 21.93 -3.84 22.98
N SER A 171 23.22 -3.65 22.72
CA SER A 171 24.28 -4.52 23.23
C SER A 171 25.10 -3.81 24.26
N ASP A 172 25.47 -4.57 25.30
CA ASP A 172 26.30 -4.18 26.41
C ASP A 172 27.71 -3.80 25.94
N VAL A 173 28.24 -2.74 26.51
CA VAL A 173 29.65 -2.33 26.42
C VAL A 173 30.17 -2.19 27.86
N ASP A 174 31.14 -2.99 28.26
CA ASP A 174 31.71 -2.97 29.62
C ASP A 174 32.23 -1.58 30.01
N GLU A 175 31.51 -0.88 30.86
CA GLU A 175 31.81 0.48 31.33
C GLU A 175 32.70 0.48 32.60
N PHE A 176 33.17 -0.68 33.04
CA PHE A 176 33.83 -0.81 34.30
C PHE A 176 35.21 -0.14 34.31
N ALA A 177 35.25 1.10 34.78
CA ALA A 177 36.50 1.73 35.20
C ALA A 177 36.84 1.29 36.61
N LEU A 178 37.84 0.40 36.77
CA LEU A 178 38.45 0.10 38.06
C LEU A 178 39.04 1.37 38.67
N ALA A 179 38.37 1.96 39.66
CA ALA A 179 38.94 3.03 40.50
C ALA A 179 39.74 2.42 41.65
N LEU A 180 41.06 2.54 41.59
CA LEU A 180 41.92 2.30 42.78
C LEU A 180 41.73 3.46 43.76
N SER A 181 41.04 3.19 44.89
CA SER A 181 41.05 4.12 46.01
C SER A 181 42.37 3.93 46.81
N SER A 182 43.21 4.96 46.86
CA SER A 182 44.37 5.07 47.75
C SER A 182 43.97 5.57 49.12
#